data_d45340ac4dc47ef403e237d0f1d7583f
#
_entry.id   d45340ac4dc47ef403e237d0f1d7583f
#
_cell.length_a   1.000
_cell.length_b   1.000
_cell.length_c   1.000
_cell.angle_alpha   90.00
_cell.angle_beta   90.00
_cell.angle_gamma   90.00
#
_symmetry.space_group_name_H-M   'P 1'
#
loop_
_entity.id
_entity.type
_entity.pdbx_description
1 polymer ?
#
loop_
_entity_poly.entity_id
_entity_poly.type
_entity_poly.pdbx_seq_one_letter_code
_entity_poly.pdbx_strand_id
1 'polypeptide(L)'
;SSDLIQDPAGSALFPSAAMTELYKVPSVGGRTEQVLGTPAEAVCFDKSGNRFFYQDRKGGENEWRKHHTSSITRDVWMYDTKTGSHTNLTQHAGEDRNPIVSPDGQTVYFLSERNGGSFNVYSFPISQPQSIKTITSFKTHPVRFLSMSNDGTLCYGYDGEIYTQQEGSNPRKINVEIIRDDQPQIAYLKYPDKATSATVSPDGKQIAFTVRGEVFVTSADYATTKQITHTAAEEDGLSFAPDNRTLAYASERNGNWQIYLAKIVREEDPNFPNATLIKEEVLLPSTTVERSHPQFSPDGKELAFIEDRNRLMVLNLETKKVRRITDGSTWYSTGGGFDYAWSPDGKWFTLEFIGNKHDPYSDIGLVSAQGNGEIVNLTNSGYTSGSPQLTSRF
;
A
#
# COMPACT_ATOMS: atom_id res chain seq x y z
N SER A 1 -23.06 27.60 -11.53
CA SER A 1 -21.69 27.07 -11.45
C SER A 1 -21.69 25.58 -11.74
N SER A 2 -20.70 25.07 -12.41
CA SER A 2 -20.49 23.64 -12.62
C SER A 2 -19.21 23.22 -11.92
N ASP A 3 -19.25 22.06 -11.27
CA ASP A 3 -18.09 21.49 -10.62
C ASP A 3 -17.33 20.58 -11.60
N LEU A 4 -16.01 20.60 -11.55
CA LEU A 4 -15.19 19.67 -12.31
C LEU A 4 -15.00 18.39 -11.49
N ILE A 5 -15.21 17.27 -12.14
CA ILE A 5 -15.00 15.94 -11.58
C ILE A 5 -13.85 15.29 -12.32
N GLN A 6 -12.97 14.69 -11.56
CA GLN A 6 -11.89 13.86 -12.06
C GLN A 6 -12.35 12.39 -12.02
N ASP A 7 -12.38 11.73 -13.16
CA ASP A 7 -12.68 10.30 -13.23
C ASP A 7 -11.39 9.49 -13.09
N PRO A 8 -11.21 8.75 -11.98
CA PRO A 8 -10.02 7.92 -11.77
C PRO A 8 -10.04 6.61 -12.57
N ALA A 9 -11.20 6.22 -13.13
CA ALA A 9 -11.35 4.93 -13.80
C ALA A 9 -10.87 4.91 -15.26
N GLY A 10 -10.66 6.09 -15.86
CA GLY A 10 -10.33 6.20 -17.28
C GLY A 10 -11.48 5.76 -18.20
N SER A 11 -11.42 6.15 -19.46
CA SER A 11 -12.40 5.68 -20.44
C SER A 11 -12.10 4.25 -20.89
N ALA A 12 -13.11 3.56 -21.43
CA ALA A 12 -12.97 2.22 -22.00
C ALA A 12 -11.95 2.11 -23.16
N LEU A 13 -11.48 3.25 -23.68
CA LEU A 13 -10.44 3.33 -24.71
C LEU A 13 -9.02 3.22 -24.16
N PHE A 14 -8.83 3.41 -22.85
CA PHE A 14 -7.55 3.27 -22.16
C PHE A 14 -7.67 2.26 -21.03
N PRO A 15 -7.40 0.97 -21.29
CA PRO A 15 -7.56 -0.10 -20.29
C PRO A 15 -6.60 0.00 -19.11
N SER A 16 -5.63 0.89 -19.11
CA SER A 16 -4.82 1.18 -17.92
C SER A 16 -5.52 2.25 -17.09
N ALA A 17 -5.97 1.91 -15.90
CA ALA A 17 -6.55 2.79 -14.88
C ALA A 17 -5.64 3.99 -14.45
N ALA A 18 -4.63 4.29 -15.23
CA ALA A 18 -3.59 5.27 -14.95
C ALA A 18 -3.88 6.68 -15.50
N MET A 19 -4.85 6.81 -16.41
CA MET A 19 -5.12 8.09 -17.07
C MET A 19 -6.46 8.66 -16.57
N THR A 20 -6.41 9.90 -16.11
CA THR A 20 -7.57 10.65 -15.61
C THR A 20 -8.13 11.52 -16.72
N GLU A 21 -9.45 11.61 -16.82
CA GLU A 21 -10.17 12.53 -17.71
C GLU A 21 -10.86 13.62 -16.88
N LEU A 22 -11.07 14.78 -17.47
CA LEU A 22 -11.70 15.92 -16.82
C LEU A 22 -13.14 16.11 -17.32
N TYR A 23 -14.07 16.01 -16.38
CA TYR A 23 -15.49 16.22 -16.61
C TYR A 23 -16.01 17.42 -15.82
N LYS A 24 -17.10 18.00 -16.25
CA LYS A 24 -17.91 18.98 -15.50
C LYS A 24 -19.31 18.43 -15.26
N VAL A 25 -19.88 18.81 -14.13
CA VAL A 25 -21.28 18.57 -13.78
C VAL A 25 -21.88 19.84 -13.20
N PRO A 26 -23.15 20.18 -13.50
CA PRO A 26 -23.82 21.29 -12.83
C PRO A 26 -23.92 21.06 -11.32
N SER A 27 -23.69 22.10 -10.50
CA SER A 27 -23.76 22.00 -9.03
C SER A 27 -25.14 21.56 -8.49
N VAL A 28 -26.16 21.70 -9.29
CA VAL A 28 -27.53 21.26 -9.00
C VAL A 28 -27.82 19.82 -9.49
N GLY A 29 -26.80 19.12 -9.97
CA GLY A 29 -26.95 17.81 -10.61
C GLY A 29 -27.30 17.90 -12.08
N GLY A 30 -27.17 16.78 -12.79
CA GLY A 30 -27.48 16.70 -14.21
C GLY A 30 -26.46 15.84 -14.96
N ARG A 31 -26.43 15.98 -16.27
CA ARG A 31 -25.53 15.23 -17.14
C ARG A 31 -24.09 15.73 -16.98
N THR A 32 -23.16 14.78 -16.82
CA THR A 32 -21.71 15.07 -16.91
C THR A 32 -21.30 15.31 -18.35
N GLU A 33 -20.41 16.27 -18.56
CA GLU A 33 -19.84 16.59 -19.87
C GLU A 33 -18.31 16.53 -19.77
N GLN A 34 -17.67 15.86 -20.73
CA GLN A 34 -16.21 15.84 -20.80
C GLN A 34 -15.69 17.23 -21.16
N VAL A 35 -14.70 17.72 -20.40
CA VAL A 35 -14.05 19.02 -20.65
C VAL A 35 -12.76 18.82 -21.43
N LEU A 36 -11.95 17.83 -21.03
CA LEU A 36 -10.70 17.48 -21.69
C LEU A 36 -10.62 15.98 -21.95
N GLY A 37 -10.15 15.59 -23.13
CA GLY A 37 -9.74 14.23 -23.44
C GLY A 37 -8.27 13.94 -23.10
N THR A 38 -7.51 14.96 -22.64
CA THR A 38 -6.14 14.82 -22.14
C THR A 38 -6.14 14.70 -20.63
N PRO A 39 -5.27 13.86 -20.05
CA PRO A 39 -5.20 13.72 -18.60
C PRO A 39 -4.89 15.03 -17.90
N ALA A 40 -5.75 15.42 -16.95
CA ALA A 40 -5.61 16.64 -16.16
C ALA A 40 -6.00 16.38 -14.70
N GLU A 41 -5.15 16.82 -13.79
CA GLU A 41 -5.32 16.68 -12.34
C GLU A 41 -5.10 18.03 -11.65
N ALA A 42 -5.58 18.17 -10.41
CA ALA A 42 -5.39 19.38 -9.58
C ALA A 42 -5.76 20.67 -10.31
N VAL A 43 -6.96 20.74 -10.86
CA VAL A 43 -7.43 21.86 -11.68
C VAL A 43 -7.75 23.08 -10.83
N CYS A 44 -7.26 24.24 -11.23
CA CYS A 44 -7.52 25.55 -10.64
C CYS A 44 -7.91 26.58 -11.71
N PHE A 45 -9.00 27.31 -11.51
CA PHE A 45 -9.48 28.35 -12.43
C PHE A 45 -8.84 29.69 -12.15
N ASP A 46 -8.64 30.48 -13.20
CA ASP A 46 -8.44 31.90 -13.03
C ASP A 46 -9.75 32.60 -12.62
N LYS A 47 -9.66 33.84 -12.14
CA LYS A 47 -10.80 34.61 -11.68
C LYS A 47 -11.89 34.82 -12.77
N SER A 48 -11.51 34.80 -14.03
CA SER A 48 -12.43 34.98 -15.15
C SER A 48 -13.18 33.70 -15.53
N GLY A 49 -12.68 32.53 -15.12
CA GLY A 49 -13.17 31.21 -15.54
C GLY A 49 -12.87 30.88 -17.00
N ASN A 50 -12.11 31.72 -17.71
CA ASN A 50 -11.78 31.49 -19.11
C ASN A 50 -10.51 30.64 -19.26
N ARG A 51 -9.70 30.57 -18.23
CA ARG A 51 -8.49 29.75 -18.19
C ARG A 51 -8.48 28.91 -16.96
N PHE A 52 -7.95 27.70 -17.05
CA PHE A 52 -7.63 26.90 -15.90
C PHE A 52 -6.22 26.31 -16.01
N PHE A 53 -5.65 26.07 -14.87
CA PHE A 53 -4.31 25.53 -14.70
C PHE A 53 -4.46 24.13 -14.13
N TYR A 54 -3.64 23.20 -14.60
CA TYR A 54 -3.71 21.81 -14.18
C TYR A 54 -2.32 21.19 -14.24
N GLN A 55 -2.13 20.09 -13.54
CA GLN A 55 -0.99 19.21 -13.76
C GLN A 55 -1.40 18.11 -14.73
N ASP A 56 -0.50 17.77 -15.65
CA ASP A 56 -0.73 16.66 -16.54
C ASP A 56 -0.45 15.32 -15.85
N ARG A 57 -0.89 14.23 -16.47
CA ARG A 57 -0.59 12.88 -16.05
C ARG A 57 -0.18 12.06 -17.26
N LYS A 58 1.08 11.64 -17.30
CA LYS A 58 1.68 10.91 -18.41
C LYS A 58 1.80 9.40 -18.14
N GLY A 59 1.53 8.95 -16.91
CA GLY A 59 1.64 7.55 -16.50
C GLY A 59 1.19 7.28 -15.08
N GLY A 60 1.34 6.03 -14.64
CA GLY A 60 0.94 5.53 -13.32
C GLY A 60 2.01 5.75 -12.24
N GLU A 61 2.47 6.97 -12.04
CA GLU A 61 3.45 7.26 -10.98
C GLU A 61 2.82 7.37 -9.59
N ASN A 62 3.56 6.87 -8.60
CA ASN A 62 3.21 7.07 -7.20
C ASN A 62 3.45 8.53 -6.81
N GLU A 63 2.40 9.22 -6.38
CA GLU A 63 2.46 10.65 -6.00
C GLU A 63 3.34 10.93 -4.77
N TRP A 64 3.68 9.91 -3.99
CA TRP A 64 4.56 10.02 -2.82
C TRP A 64 6.05 9.92 -3.15
N ARG A 65 6.39 9.55 -4.38
CA ARG A 65 7.77 9.41 -4.86
C ARG A 65 8.47 10.77 -4.86
N LYS A 66 9.74 10.79 -4.42
CA LYS A 66 10.62 11.96 -4.42
C LYS A 66 11.69 11.83 -5.52
N HIS A 67 12.21 12.99 -5.95
CA HIS A 67 13.35 13.10 -6.87
C HIS A 67 13.15 12.33 -8.18
N HIS A 68 11.92 12.27 -8.62
CA HIS A 68 11.57 11.58 -9.86
C HIS A 68 11.90 12.45 -11.06
N THR A 69 12.72 11.91 -11.95
CA THR A 69 13.04 12.50 -13.25
C THR A 69 12.84 11.45 -14.33
N SER A 70 11.88 11.65 -15.21
CA SER A 70 11.61 10.76 -16.34
C SER A 70 10.69 11.45 -17.35
N SER A 71 10.38 10.77 -18.45
CA SER A 71 9.44 11.26 -19.46
C SER A 71 7.98 11.36 -18.98
N ILE A 72 7.66 10.80 -17.82
CA ILE A 72 6.31 10.82 -17.25
C ILE A 72 6.16 11.78 -16.06
N THR A 73 7.19 12.59 -15.74
CA THR A 73 7.08 13.66 -14.75
C THR A 73 6.02 14.66 -15.16
N ARG A 74 5.29 15.16 -14.17
CA ARG A 74 4.21 16.12 -14.37
C ARG A 74 4.76 17.51 -14.57
N ASP A 75 4.06 18.27 -15.43
CA ASP A 75 4.24 19.69 -15.60
C ASP A 75 2.96 20.45 -15.28
N VAL A 76 3.08 21.75 -15.03
CA VAL A 76 1.94 22.66 -14.90
C VAL A 76 1.57 23.19 -16.28
N TRP A 77 0.33 23.02 -16.66
CA TRP A 77 -0.24 23.44 -17.91
C TRP A 77 -1.35 24.47 -17.71
N MET A 78 -1.59 25.28 -18.73
CA MET A 78 -2.73 26.17 -18.84
C MET A 78 -3.60 25.76 -20.02
N TYR A 79 -4.91 25.74 -19.82
CA TYR A 79 -5.90 25.60 -20.90
C TYR A 79 -6.73 26.88 -21.01
N ASP A 80 -6.83 27.40 -22.23
CA ASP A 80 -7.67 28.54 -22.56
C ASP A 80 -8.99 28.01 -23.16
N THR A 81 -10.11 28.25 -22.48
CA THR A 81 -11.42 27.74 -22.87
C THR A 81 -11.99 28.41 -24.12
N LYS A 82 -11.48 29.58 -24.51
CA LYS A 82 -11.94 30.32 -25.69
C LYS A 82 -11.25 29.83 -26.97
N THR A 83 -9.98 29.55 -26.87
CA THR A 83 -9.16 29.14 -28.01
C THR A 83 -9.01 27.63 -28.12
N GLY A 84 -9.28 26.88 -27.05
CA GLY A 84 -9.04 25.45 -26.95
C GLY A 84 -7.55 25.10 -26.88
N SER A 85 -6.66 26.06 -26.59
CA SER A 85 -5.23 25.84 -26.63
C SER A 85 -4.68 25.41 -25.26
N HIS A 86 -3.71 24.48 -25.31
CA HIS A 86 -2.92 24.04 -24.18
C HIS A 86 -1.53 24.65 -24.23
N THR A 87 -1.05 25.16 -23.08
CA THR A 87 0.30 25.73 -22.96
C THR A 87 1.00 25.09 -21.78
N ASN A 88 2.15 24.43 -22.01
CA ASN A 88 3.02 23.96 -20.94
C ASN A 88 3.79 25.15 -20.34
N LEU A 89 3.63 25.39 -19.04
CA LEU A 89 4.18 26.54 -18.35
C LEU A 89 5.51 26.25 -17.65
N THR A 90 5.80 25.01 -17.30
CA THR A 90 6.96 24.72 -16.43
C THR A 90 8.08 23.95 -17.13
N GLN A 91 7.81 23.02 -17.99
CA GLN A 91 8.77 22.23 -18.80
C GLN A 91 10.03 21.82 -18.02
N HIS A 92 9.83 21.17 -16.88
CA HIS A 92 10.89 20.80 -15.97
C HIS A 92 11.18 19.29 -16.03
N ALA A 93 12.44 18.88 -15.84
CA ALA A 93 12.82 17.46 -15.85
C ALA A 93 12.28 16.67 -14.61
N GLY A 94 11.99 17.37 -13.52
CA GLY A 94 11.37 16.82 -12.31
C GLY A 94 9.88 17.13 -12.24
N GLU A 95 9.27 16.75 -11.14
CA GLU A 95 7.83 16.91 -10.89
C GLU A 95 7.45 18.37 -10.58
N ASP A 96 6.46 18.91 -11.28
CA ASP A 96 5.77 20.15 -10.99
C ASP A 96 4.28 19.88 -10.81
N ARG A 97 3.72 20.25 -9.63
CA ARG A 97 2.39 19.79 -9.18
C ARG A 97 1.55 20.87 -8.53
N ASN A 98 0.25 20.56 -8.37
CA ASN A 98 -0.70 21.32 -7.57
C ASN A 98 -0.69 22.83 -7.88
N PRO A 99 -0.97 23.26 -9.13
CA PRO A 99 -1.07 24.67 -9.44
C PRO A 99 -2.25 25.33 -8.74
N ILE A 100 -2.04 26.48 -8.16
CA ILE A 100 -3.08 27.36 -7.62
C ILE A 100 -2.84 28.79 -8.11
N VAL A 101 -3.93 29.52 -8.36
CA VAL A 101 -3.87 30.89 -8.86
C VAL A 101 -4.12 31.87 -7.72
N SER A 102 -3.33 32.93 -7.67
CA SER A 102 -3.53 34.03 -6.71
C SER A 102 -4.93 34.67 -6.85
N PRO A 103 -5.49 35.26 -5.80
CA PRO A 103 -6.81 35.88 -5.83
C PRO A 103 -6.96 37.03 -6.83
N ASP A 104 -5.87 37.69 -7.18
CA ASP A 104 -5.83 38.72 -8.22
C ASP A 104 -5.76 38.16 -9.66
N GLY A 105 -5.54 36.82 -9.78
CA GLY A 105 -5.46 36.13 -11.05
C GLY A 105 -4.18 36.37 -11.84
N GLN A 106 -3.09 36.86 -11.21
CA GLN A 106 -1.86 37.24 -11.87
C GLN A 106 -0.72 36.23 -11.68
N THR A 107 -0.73 35.45 -10.62
CA THR A 107 0.38 34.58 -10.24
C THR A 107 -0.10 33.15 -10.05
N VAL A 108 0.68 32.17 -10.55
CA VAL A 108 0.50 30.74 -10.27
C VAL A 108 1.52 30.33 -9.21
N TYR A 109 1.04 29.64 -8.16
CA TYR A 109 1.86 28.93 -7.19
C TYR A 109 1.77 27.44 -7.44
N PHE A 110 2.84 26.70 -7.21
CA PHE A 110 2.90 25.26 -7.50
C PHE A 110 3.98 24.59 -6.64
N LEU A 111 3.92 23.26 -6.56
CA LEU A 111 4.92 22.44 -5.88
C LEU A 111 5.95 21.93 -6.89
N SER A 112 7.24 22.02 -6.56
CA SER A 112 8.33 21.55 -7.40
C SER A 112 9.54 21.08 -6.60
N GLU A 113 10.30 20.14 -7.18
CA GLU A 113 11.61 19.67 -6.68
C GLU A 113 12.82 20.28 -7.42
N ARG A 114 12.62 21.35 -8.18
CA ARG A 114 13.61 21.93 -9.13
C ARG A 114 14.94 22.35 -8.54
N ASN A 115 15.08 22.54 -7.25
CA ASN A 115 16.34 22.87 -6.61
C ASN A 115 17.06 21.64 -6.02
N GLY A 116 16.76 20.45 -6.50
CA GLY A 116 17.42 19.20 -6.08
C GLY A 116 17.11 18.73 -4.66
N GLY A 117 16.15 19.37 -4.00
CA GLY A 117 15.67 19.03 -2.66
C GLY A 117 14.30 18.38 -2.68
N SER A 118 13.61 18.43 -1.54
CA SER A 118 12.22 18.05 -1.43
C SER A 118 11.31 19.04 -2.12
N PHE A 119 10.05 18.65 -2.36
CA PHE A 119 9.03 19.59 -2.86
C PHE A 119 8.96 20.86 -2.01
N ASN A 120 8.97 22.00 -2.69
CA ASN A 120 8.78 23.32 -2.12
C ASN A 120 7.75 24.09 -2.95
N VAL A 121 7.25 25.20 -2.41
CA VAL A 121 6.36 26.11 -3.13
C VAL A 121 7.19 27.06 -3.97
N TYR A 122 6.82 27.19 -5.22
CA TYR A 122 7.32 28.14 -6.20
C TYR A 122 6.17 28.96 -6.78
N SER A 123 6.48 30.08 -7.39
CA SER A 123 5.50 30.88 -8.11
C SER A 123 6.10 31.49 -9.38
N PHE A 124 5.21 31.84 -10.31
CA PHE A 124 5.53 32.67 -11.47
C PHE A 124 4.37 33.55 -11.86
N PRO A 125 4.62 34.76 -12.41
CA PRO A 125 3.59 35.57 -13.05
C PRO A 125 3.04 34.87 -14.29
N ILE A 126 1.72 34.84 -14.48
CA ILE A 126 1.09 34.21 -15.66
C ILE A 126 1.59 34.82 -16.97
N SER A 127 1.89 36.13 -16.96
CA SER A 127 2.44 36.83 -18.12
C SER A 127 3.89 36.47 -18.42
N GLN A 128 4.63 35.91 -17.47
CA GLN A 128 6.05 35.55 -17.57
C GLN A 128 6.33 34.20 -16.88
N PRO A 129 5.88 33.07 -17.40
CA PRO A 129 6.00 31.77 -16.72
C PRO A 129 7.44 31.34 -16.44
N GLN A 130 8.42 31.88 -17.18
CA GLN A 130 9.84 31.59 -16.99
C GLN A 130 10.46 32.31 -15.77
N SER A 131 9.77 33.33 -15.22
CA SER A 131 10.24 34.10 -14.06
C SER A 131 9.85 33.41 -12.75
N ILE A 132 10.44 32.23 -12.51
CA ILE A 132 10.10 31.39 -11.36
C ILE A 132 10.79 31.89 -10.09
N LYS A 133 10.00 32.09 -9.03
CA LYS A 133 10.43 32.52 -7.70
C LYS A 133 10.24 31.40 -6.67
N THR A 134 11.23 31.20 -5.81
CA THR A 134 11.14 30.30 -4.66
C THR A 134 10.37 30.96 -3.52
N ILE A 135 9.33 30.31 -3.00
CA ILE A 135 8.52 30.77 -1.87
C ILE A 135 8.93 30.08 -0.57
N THR A 136 9.14 28.74 -0.62
CA THR A 136 9.65 27.98 0.54
C THR A 136 10.97 27.29 0.21
N SER A 137 11.77 27.00 1.24
CA SER A 137 13.12 26.40 1.08
C SER A 137 13.39 25.31 2.09
N PHE A 138 12.41 24.45 2.35
CA PHE A 138 12.55 23.29 3.21
C PHE A 138 13.48 22.23 2.57
N LYS A 139 14.29 21.56 3.41
CA LYS A 139 15.32 20.63 2.91
C LYS A 139 15.03 19.17 3.23
N THR A 140 14.32 18.89 4.32
CA THR A 140 14.20 17.52 4.86
C THR A 140 12.98 16.79 4.36
N HIS A 141 11.81 17.41 4.45
CA HIS A 141 10.53 16.83 4.07
C HIS A 141 9.89 17.59 2.91
N PRO A 142 9.04 16.94 2.12
CA PRO A 142 8.30 17.62 1.04
C PRO A 142 7.17 18.49 1.61
N VAL A 143 6.97 19.64 0.99
CA VAL A 143 5.73 20.41 1.13
C VAL A 143 4.63 19.71 0.32
N ARG A 144 3.42 19.61 0.88
CA ARG A 144 2.27 18.94 0.27
C ARG A 144 0.98 19.70 0.55
N PHE A 145 -0.10 19.31 -0.14
CA PHE A 145 -1.46 19.82 0.09
C PHE A 145 -1.55 21.34 -0.02
N LEU A 146 -0.90 21.90 -1.04
CA LEU A 146 -0.87 23.35 -1.26
C LEU A 146 -2.27 23.89 -1.56
N SER A 147 -2.66 24.90 -0.83
CA SER A 147 -3.90 25.67 -1.02
C SER A 147 -3.67 27.14 -0.72
N MET A 148 -4.64 28.00 -1.06
CA MET A 148 -4.57 29.44 -0.82
C MET A 148 -5.95 29.97 -0.45
N SER A 149 -5.98 30.85 0.52
CA SER A 149 -7.19 31.60 0.91
C SER A 149 -7.43 32.81 -0.01
N ASN A 150 -8.60 33.41 0.10
CA ASN A 150 -9.01 34.56 -0.72
C ASN A 150 -8.17 35.84 -0.44
N ASP A 151 -7.44 35.89 0.67
CA ASP A 151 -6.52 37.00 0.99
C ASP A 151 -5.08 36.75 0.53
N GLY A 152 -4.85 35.64 -0.19
CA GLY A 152 -3.53 35.26 -0.72
C GLY A 152 -2.64 34.51 0.28
N THR A 153 -3.16 34.13 1.45
CA THR A 153 -2.41 33.33 2.41
C THR A 153 -2.31 31.89 1.93
N LEU A 154 -1.09 31.39 1.73
CA LEU A 154 -0.79 29.99 1.43
C LEU A 154 -1.04 29.12 2.66
N CYS A 155 -1.58 27.92 2.44
CA CYS A 155 -1.67 26.87 3.44
C CYS A 155 -1.13 25.56 2.84
N TYR A 156 -0.29 24.86 3.60
CA TYR A 156 0.33 23.61 3.15
C TYR A 156 0.74 22.72 4.32
N GLY A 157 0.90 21.42 4.04
CA GLY A 157 1.46 20.44 4.96
C GLY A 157 2.98 20.37 4.83
N TYR A 158 3.69 20.30 5.96
CA TYR A 158 5.11 20.00 6.04
C TYR A 158 5.40 19.26 7.33
N ASP A 159 6.14 18.14 7.24
CA ASP A 159 6.55 17.31 8.39
C ASP A 159 5.38 16.92 9.32
N GLY A 160 4.26 16.50 8.74
CA GLY A 160 3.06 16.11 9.48
C GLY A 160 2.25 17.26 10.10
N GLU A 161 2.66 18.51 9.90
CA GLU A 161 2.06 19.69 10.48
C GLU A 161 1.51 20.62 9.41
N ILE A 162 0.60 21.51 9.79
CA ILE A 162 -0.02 22.52 8.91
C ILE A 162 0.65 23.86 9.09
N TYR A 163 1.01 24.48 7.98
CA TYR A 163 1.63 25.81 7.94
C TYR A 163 0.80 26.77 7.11
N THR A 164 0.84 28.05 7.52
CA THR A 164 0.37 29.18 6.72
C THR A 164 1.50 30.13 6.44
N GLN A 165 1.43 30.81 5.29
CA GLN A 165 2.45 31.77 4.88
C GLN A 165 1.87 32.81 3.90
N GLN A 166 2.10 34.08 4.15
CA GLN A 166 1.93 35.12 3.16
C GLN A 166 3.22 35.31 2.36
N GLU A 167 3.12 35.70 1.11
CA GLU A 167 4.29 35.94 0.28
C GLU A 167 5.24 36.96 0.94
N GLY A 168 6.52 36.62 1.01
CA GLY A 168 7.55 37.45 1.66
C GLY A 168 7.63 37.30 3.17
N SER A 169 6.74 36.53 3.82
CA SER A 169 6.82 36.21 5.24
C SER A 169 7.43 34.85 5.53
N ASN A 170 7.78 34.58 6.78
CA ASN A 170 8.20 33.26 7.22
C ASN A 170 7.00 32.32 7.40
N PRO A 171 7.17 31.01 7.16
CA PRO A 171 6.17 30.00 7.48
C PRO A 171 5.75 30.05 8.95
N ARG A 172 4.45 29.98 9.20
CA ARG A 172 3.87 29.91 10.55
C ARG A 172 3.14 28.59 10.72
N LYS A 173 3.59 27.77 11.66
CA LYS A 173 2.88 26.55 12.06
C LYS A 173 1.54 26.90 12.71
N ILE A 174 0.47 26.21 12.32
CA ILE A 174 -0.82 26.26 12.98
C ILE A 174 -0.80 25.33 14.18
N ASN A 175 -1.10 25.84 15.36
CA ASN A 175 -1.34 25.00 16.53
C ASN A 175 -2.79 24.50 16.50
N VAL A 176 -2.99 23.19 16.32
CA VAL A 176 -4.31 22.56 16.35
C VAL A 176 -4.51 21.96 17.73
N GLU A 177 -5.42 22.54 18.49
CA GLU A 177 -5.86 21.97 19.77
C GLU A 177 -7.16 21.21 19.57
N ILE A 178 -7.15 19.93 19.89
CA ILE A 178 -8.34 19.09 19.87
C ILE A 178 -8.83 18.95 21.31
N ILE A 179 -9.87 19.70 21.65
CA ILE A 179 -10.53 19.55 22.94
C ILE A 179 -11.48 18.35 22.82
N ARG A 180 -11.15 17.28 23.55
CA ARG A 180 -12.01 16.10 23.67
C ARG A 180 -12.66 16.07 25.02
N ASP A 181 -13.97 16.01 25.05
CA ASP A 181 -14.77 15.76 26.25
C ASP A 181 -14.96 14.23 26.42
N ASP A 182 -13.87 13.49 26.21
CA ASP A 182 -13.87 12.04 26.23
C ASP A 182 -13.72 11.54 27.69
N GLN A 183 -14.83 11.21 28.30
CA GLN A 183 -14.78 10.19 29.35
C GLN A 183 -14.38 8.86 28.68
N PRO A 184 -13.52 8.03 29.30
CA PRO A 184 -13.16 6.73 28.77
C PRO A 184 -14.40 5.82 28.76
N GLN A 185 -15.20 5.94 27.72
CA GLN A 185 -16.27 4.99 27.44
C GLN A 185 -15.65 3.80 26.72
N ILE A 186 -16.01 2.61 27.18
CA ILE A 186 -15.76 1.39 26.41
C ILE A 186 -16.48 1.55 25.08
N ALA A 187 -15.75 1.88 24.04
CA ALA A 187 -16.29 1.99 22.69
C ALA A 187 -16.25 0.61 22.05
N TYR A 188 -17.40 0.07 21.71
CA TYR A 188 -17.47 -1.07 20.78
C TYR A 188 -17.14 -0.56 19.39
N LEU A 189 -15.90 -0.72 18.96
CA LEU A 189 -15.49 -0.40 17.62
C LEU A 189 -15.95 -1.53 16.68
N LYS A 190 -16.92 -1.24 15.83
CA LYS A 190 -17.22 -2.09 14.69
C LYS A 190 -16.18 -1.79 13.60
N TYR A 191 -15.36 -2.77 13.30
CA TYR A 191 -14.50 -2.75 12.13
C TYR A 191 -15.27 -3.38 10.96
N PRO A 192 -15.85 -2.60 10.05
CA PRO A 192 -16.57 -3.14 8.90
C PRO A 192 -15.62 -3.70 7.85
N ASP A 193 -14.32 -3.46 8.02
CA ASP A 193 -13.32 -3.76 7.03
C ASP A 193 -12.79 -5.19 7.20
N LYS A 194 -12.42 -5.74 6.07
CA LYS A 194 -12.02 -7.12 5.85
C LYS A 194 -10.80 -7.48 6.70
N ALA A 195 -10.79 -8.71 7.18
CA ALA A 195 -9.56 -9.33 7.65
C ALA A 195 -8.55 -9.37 6.51
N THR A 196 -7.28 -9.03 6.79
CA THR A 196 -6.20 -9.11 5.80
C THR A 196 -5.76 -10.54 5.58
N SER A 197 -5.80 -11.38 6.61
CA SER A 197 -5.60 -12.81 6.52
C SER A 197 -6.53 -13.55 7.48
N ALA A 198 -6.84 -14.80 7.14
CA ALA A 198 -7.63 -15.68 8.00
C ALA A 198 -7.25 -17.15 7.78
N THR A 199 -7.33 -17.96 8.85
CA THR A 199 -7.12 -19.41 8.80
C THR A 199 -8.03 -20.11 9.79
N VAL A 200 -8.39 -21.34 9.49
CA VAL A 200 -9.21 -22.19 10.35
C VAL A 200 -8.32 -23.22 11.02
N SER A 201 -8.58 -23.51 12.32
CA SER A 201 -7.87 -24.57 13.03
C SER A 201 -8.16 -25.93 12.40
N PRO A 202 -7.23 -26.90 12.46
CA PRO A 202 -7.42 -28.24 11.90
C PRO A 202 -8.68 -28.96 12.38
N ASP A 203 -9.14 -28.72 13.59
CA ASP A 203 -10.38 -29.27 14.14
C ASP A 203 -11.66 -28.49 13.76
N GLY A 204 -11.51 -27.38 13.00
CA GLY A 204 -12.60 -26.55 12.54
C GLY A 204 -13.29 -25.68 13.60
N LYS A 205 -12.77 -25.66 14.85
CA LYS A 205 -13.45 -25.00 15.98
C LYS A 205 -12.98 -23.56 16.24
N GLN A 206 -11.87 -23.15 15.65
CA GLN A 206 -11.30 -21.83 15.83
C GLN A 206 -11.00 -21.19 14.50
N ILE A 207 -11.16 -19.88 14.41
CA ILE A 207 -10.81 -19.07 13.25
C ILE A 207 -9.84 -17.99 13.74
N ALA A 208 -8.61 -18.02 13.27
CA ALA A 208 -7.65 -16.92 13.46
C ALA A 208 -7.75 -15.94 12.28
N PHE A 209 -7.68 -14.66 12.57
CA PHE A 209 -7.74 -13.61 11.54
C PHE A 209 -6.96 -12.37 11.98
N THR A 210 -6.48 -11.60 11.02
CA THR A 210 -5.79 -10.34 11.26
C THR A 210 -6.70 -9.17 10.90
N VAL A 211 -6.82 -8.21 11.81
CA VAL A 211 -7.54 -6.95 11.59
C VAL A 211 -6.68 -5.81 12.11
N ARG A 212 -6.40 -4.83 11.25
CA ARG A 212 -5.56 -3.66 11.56
C ARG A 212 -4.19 -4.02 12.14
N GLY A 213 -3.59 -5.05 11.57
CA GLY A 213 -2.27 -5.51 11.97
C GLY A 213 -2.25 -6.41 13.21
N GLU A 214 -3.36 -6.60 13.93
CA GLU A 214 -3.42 -7.41 15.14
C GLU A 214 -4.07 -8.77 14.89
N VAL A 215 -3.58 -9.80 15.54
CA VAL A 215 -4.08 -11.18 15.43
C VAL A 215 -5.18 -11.43 16.47
N PHE A 216 -6.29 -11.96 16.00
CA PHE A 216 -7.42 -12.40 16.80
C PHE A 216 -7.74 -13.86 16.54
N VAL A 217 -8.28 -14.55 17.56
CA VAL A 217 -8.86 -15.89 17.38
C VAL A 217 -10.27 -15.89 17.96
N THR A 218 -11.22 -16.32 17.13
CA THR A 218 -12.62 -16.50 17.52
C THR A 218 -13.01 -17.97 17.54
N SER A 219 -14.01 -18.34 18.36
CA SER A 219 -14.64 -19.64 18.27
C SER A 219 -15.53 -19.73 17.03
N ALA A 220 -15.59 -20.89 16.38
CA ALA A 220 -16.56 -21.16 15.32
C ALA A 220 -17.96 -21.47 15.88
N ASP A 221 -18.04 -21.94 17.12
CA ASP A 221 -19.28 -22.42 17.75
C ASP A 221 -20.02 -21.33 18.54
N TYR A 222 -19.31 -20.30 19.03
CA TYR A 222 -19.89 -19.26 19.89
C TYR A 222 -19.11 -17.92 19.77
N ALA A 223 -19.79 -16.83 20.11
CA ALA A 223 -19.29 -15.47 19.93
C ALA A 223 -18.23 -15.05 20.97
N THR A 224 -17.14 -15.82 21.11
CA THR A 224 -16.01 -15.48 21.95
C THR A 224 -14.78 -15.27 21.10
N THR A 225 -14.22 -14.06 21.16
CA THR A 225 -13.03 -13.66 20.41
C THR A 225 -11.96 -13.17 21.38
N LYS A 226 -10.73 -13.59 21.17
CA LYS A 226 -9.58 -13.13 21.93
C LYS A 226 -8.57 -12.46 21.00
N GLN A 227 -8.10 -11.31 21.39
CA GLN A 227 -6.93 -10.69 20.79
C GLN A 227 -5.67 -11.42 21.29
N ILE A 228 -4.80 -11.79 20.36
CA ILE A 228 -3.58 -12.55 20.63
C ILE A 228 -2.38 -11.63 20.73
N THR A 229 -2.26 -10.69 19.79
CA THR A 229 -1.16 -9.71 19.75
C THR A 229 -1.62 -8.35 20.25
N HIS A 230 -0.71 -7.58 20.85
CA HIS A 230 -0.94 -6.24 21.35
C HIS A 230 0.29 -5.39 21.03
N THR A 231 0.54 -5.15 19.75
CA THR A 231 1.72 -4.44 19.27
C THR A 231 1.36 -3.21 18.46
N ALA A 232 2.31 -2.32 18.23
CA ALA A 232 2.15 -1.23 17.28
C ALA A 232 2.62 -1.62 15.87
N ALA A 233 3.05 -2.87 15.69
CA ALA A 233 3.54 -3.42 14.43
C ALA A 233 2.41 -4.10 13.65
N GLU A 234 2.67 -4.45 12.42
CA GLU A 234 1.76 -5.25 11.60
C GLU A 234 2.06 -6.74 11.78
N GLU A 235 1.00 -7.52 11.93
CA GLU A 235 1.01 -8.98 11.91
C GLU A 235 0.20 -9.50 10.74
N ASP A 236 0.69 -10.58 10.10
CA ASP A 236 0.03 -11.22 8.95
C ASP A 236 0.47 -12.68 8.77
N GLY A 237 -0.17 -13.39 7.82
CA GLY A 237 0.23 -14.74 7.43
C GLY A 237 0.03 -15.78 8.52
N LEU A 238 -1.21 -16.18 8.78
CA LEU A 238 -1.60 -17.04 9.89
C LEU A 238 -1.56 -18.52 9.54
N SER A 239 -1.07 -19.37 10.46
CA SER A 239 -1.13 -20.83 10.33
C SER A 239 -1.31 -21.50 11.69
N PHE A 240 -2.33 -22.34 11.85
CA PHE A 240 -2.46 -23.21 13.01
C PHE A 240 -1.55 -24.45 12.88
N ALA A 241 -0.96 -24.82 14.01
CA ALA A 241 -0.34 -26.14 14.11
C ALA A 241 -1.45 -27.23 14.25
N PRO A 242 -1.14 -28.50 13.91
CA PRO A 242 -2.08 -29.62 14.06
C PRO A 242 -2.57 -29.87 15.49
N ASP A 243 -1.88 -29.32 16.47
CA ASP A 243 -2.28 -29.41 17.89
C ASP A 243 -3.46 -28.48 18.26
N ASN A 244 -3.90 -27.59 17.38
CA ASN A 244 -4.91 -26.55 17.58
C ASN A 244 -4.58 -25.58 18.73
N ARG A 245 -3.36 -25.61 19.27
CA ARG A 245 -2.90 -24.88 20.44
C ARG A 245 -1.70 -23.98 20.17
N THR A 246 -1.16 -24.06 18.97
CA THR A 246 -0.05 -23.23 18.48
C THR A 246 -0.48 -22.52 17.21
N LEU A 247 -0.26 -21.21 17.16
CA LEU A 247 -0.52 -20.35 16.00
C LEU A 247 0.80 -19.70 15.58
N ALA A 248 1.16 -19.82 14.31
CA ALA A 248 2.27 -19.11 13.70
C ALA A 248 1.75 -17.89 12.95
N TYR A 249 2.51 -16.81 12.97
CA TYR A 249 2.26 -15.58 12.21
C TYR A 249 3.57 -14.82 11.98
N ALA A 250 3.59 -13.97 10.99
CA ALA A 250 4.67 -13.02 10.75
C ALA A 250 4.38 -11.69 11.46
N SER A 251 5.40 -11.01 11.97
CA SER A 251 5.31 -9.68 12.59
C SER A 251 6.53 -8.84 12.28
N GLU A 252 6.33 -7.55 12.04
CA GLU A 252 7.41 -6.59 11.80
C GLU A 252 7.89 -5.86 13.07
N ARG A 253 7.49 -6.33 14.27
CA ARG A 253 7.75 -5.66 15.58
C ARG A 253 9.21 -5.35 15.91
N ASN A 254 10.15 -5.93 15.20
CA ASN A 254 11.59 -5.66 15.35
C ASN A 254 12.20 -4.95 14.13
N GLY A 255 11.37 -4.26 13.34
CA GLY A 255 11.80 -3.48 12.18
C GLY A 255 11.89 -4.26 10.87
N ASN A 256 11.72 -5.58 10.90
CA ASN A 256 11.57 -6.47 9.74
C ASN A 256 10.69 -7.67 10.09
N TRP A 257 10.08 -8.23 9.06
CA TRP A 257 9.21 -9.38 9.16
C TRP A 257 9.94 -10.61 9.69
N GLN A 258 9.46 -11.12 10.84
CA GLN A 258 9.94 -12.35 11.47
C GLN A 258 8.75 -13.21 11.88
N ILE A 259 8.97 -14.53 12.02
CA ILE A 259 7.91 -15.47 12.40
C ILE A 259 7.87 -15.63 13.91
N TYR A 260 6.69 -15.49 14.45
CA TYR A 260 6.36 -15.71 15.86
C TYR A 260 5.41 -16.88 16.02
N LEU A 261 5.47 -17.50 17.18
CA LEU A 261 4.53 -18.52 17.62
C LEU A 261 3.80 -18.01 18.86
N ALA A 262 2.47 -18.04 18.83
CA ALA A 262 1.65 -17.93 20.03
C ALA A 262 1.23 -19.34 20.47
N LYS A 263 1.42 -19.67 21.75
CA LYS A 263 1.11 -21.00 22.31
C LYS A 263 0.22 -20.88 23.53
N ILE A 264 -0.79 -21.73 23.61
CA ILE A 264 -1.56 -21.92 24.83
C ILE A 264 -0.68 -22.70 25.84
N VAL A 265 -0.41 -22.08 26.99
CA VAL A 265 0.55 -22.63 27.97
C VAL A 265 -0.09 -23.66 28.92
N ARG A 266 -1.30 -23.39 29.38
CA ARG A 266 -1.99 -24.22 30.36
C ARG A 266 -2.74 -25.37 29.70
N GLU A 267 -2.56 -26.58 30.19
CA GLU A 267 -3.23 -27.77 29.62
C GLU A 267 -4.75 -27.71 29.76
N GLU A 268 -5.25 -27.12 30.86
CA GLU A 268 -6.66 -26.94 31.12
C GLU A 268 -7.37 -25.95 30.19
N ASP A 269 -6.63 -25.06 29.51
CA ASP A 269 -7.20 -24.13 28.57
C ASP A 269 -7.54 -24.86 27.25
N PRO A 270 -8.81 -24.92 26.83
CA PRO A 270 -9.23 -25.79 25.73
C PRO A 270 -8.87 -25.24 24.34
N ASN A 271 -8.81 -23.92 24.18
CA ASN A 271 -8.61 -23.23 22.92
C ASN A 271 -8.17 -21.77 23.13
N PHE A 272 -7.75 -21.07 22.08
CA PHE A 272 -7.31 -19.67 22.15
C PHE A 272 -8.37 -18.71 22.69
N PRO A 273 -9.64 -18.74 22.25
CA PRO A 273 -10.66 -17.84 22.78
C PRO A 273 -10.83 -17.89 24.30
N ASN A 274 -10.64 -19.05 24.89
CA ASN A 274 -10.77 -19.26 26.33
C ASN A 274 -9.42 -19.42 27.06
N ALA A 275 -8.29 -19.27 26.37
CA ALA A 275 -6.99 -19.40 26.99
C ALA A 275 -6.75 -18.32 28.04
N THR A 276 -6.29 -18.72 29.22
CA THR A 276 -5.97 -17.81 30.33
C THR A 276 -4.52 -17.34 30.28
N LEU A 277 -3.65 -18.11 29.60
CA LEU A 277 -2.24 -17.79 29.42
C LEU A 277 -1.76 -18.19 28.04
N ILE A 278 -1.35 -17.20 27.25
CA ILE A 278 -0.73 -17.38 25.94
C ILE A 278 0.71 -16.86 26.05
N LYS A 279 1.65 -17.61 25.49
CA LYS A 279 3.05 -17.21 25.37
C LYS A 279 3.38 -16.98 23.90
N GLU A 280 3.99 -15.86 23.62
CA GLU A 280 4.56 -15.56 22.31
C GLU A 280 6.07 -15.77 22.34
N GLU A 281 6.62 -16.31 21.27
CA GLU A 281 8.06 -16.47 21.08
C GLU A 281 8.44 -16.28 19.61
N VAL A 282 9.60 -15.65 19.36
CA VAL A 282 10.17 -15.60 18.01
C VAL A 282 10.67 -17.00 17.64
N LEU A 283 10.33 -17.45 16.42
CA LEU A 283 10.63 -18.82 15.99
C LEU A 283 12.13 -19.05 15.72
N LEU A 284 12.79 -18.06 15.12
CA LEU A 284 14.20 -18.04 14.80
C LEU A 284 14.81 -16.71 15.25
N PRO A 285 16.13 -16.66 15.54
CA PRO A 285 16.78 -15.40 15.86
C PRO A 285 16.49 -14.33 14.79
N SER A 286 16.21 -13.12 15.24
CA SER A 286 15.98 -11.97 14.36
C SER A 286 17.24 -11.68 13.53
N THR A 287 17.05 -11.45 12.25
CA THR A 287 18.08 -11.10 11.28
C THR A 287 17.58 -9.94 10.42
N THR A 288 18.42 -9.43 9.53
CA THR A 288 18.02 -8.44 8.51
C THR A 288 17.20 -9.05 7.38
N VAL A 289 17.12 -10.38 7.34
CA VAL A 289 16.40 -11.15 6.32
C VAL A 289 14.92 -11.24 6.72
N GLU A 290 14.02 -10.87 5.85
CA GLU A 290 12.57 -10.94 6.07
C GLU A 290 12.06 -12.38 5.99
N ARG A 291 11.13 -12.74 6.87
CA ARG A 291 10.47 -14.06 6.90
C ARG A 291 8.98 -13.88 7.07
N SER A 292 8.19 -14.46 6.17
CA SER A 292 6.74 -14.29 6.11
C SER A 292 6.02 -15.57 5.69
N HIS A 293 4.69 -15.54 5.66
CA HIS A 293 3.81 -16.63 5.18
C HIS A 293 4.11 -18.00 5.81
N PRO A 294 4.12 -18.13 7.15
CA PRO A 294 4.38 -19.41 7.80
C PRO A 294 3.27 -20.42 7.50
N GLN A 295 3.63 -21.70 7.29
CA GLN A 295 2.69 -22.80 7.21
C GLN A 295 3.27 -24.04 7.90
N PHE A 296 2.53 -24.58 8.88
CA PHE A 296 2.91 -25.85 9.49
C PHE A 296 2.78 -27.01 8.50
N SER A 297 3.69 -27.98 8.61
CA SER A 297 3.52 -29.26 7.94
C SER A 297 2.31 -30.02 8.50
N PRO A 298 1.69 -30.93 7.73
CA PRO A 298 0.52 -31.69 8.20
C PRO A 298 0.77 -32.50 9.48
N ASP A 299 2.01 -32.93 9.72
CA ASP A 299 2.40 -33.66 10.93
C ASP A 299 2.87 -32.73 12.09
N GLY A 300 2.94 -31.42 11.85
CA GLY A 300 3.33 -30.40 12.83
C GLY A 300 4.81 -30.41 13.22
N LYS A 301 5.67 -31.18 12.56
CA LYS A 301 7.10 -31.25 12.87
C LYS A 301 7.94 -30.20 12.19
N GLU A 302 7.42 -29.61 11.12
CA GLU A 302 8.11 -28.65 10.31
C GLU A 302 7.23 -27.41 10.09
N LEU A 303 7.89 -26.29 9.78
CA LEU A 303 7.23 -25.06 9.40
C LEU A 303 7.91 -24.51 8.15
N ALA A 304 7.13 -24.34 7.09
CA ALA A 304 7.56 -23.67 5.87
C ALA A 304 7.33 -22.17 6.00
N PHE A 305 8.14 -21.37 5.32
CA PHE A 305 8.03 -19.92 5.26
C PHE A 305 8.73 -19.34 4.04
N ILE A 306 8.36 -18.14 3.66
CA ILE A 306 9.04 -17.38 2.61
C ILE A 306 10.12 -16.51 3.24
N GLU A 307 11.34 -16.59 2.70
CA GLU A 307 12.47 -15.76 3.06
C GLU A 307 12.78 -14.79 1.91
N ASP A 308 13.00 -13.48 2.24
CA ASP A 308 13.27 -12.40 1.28
C ASP A 308 12.28 -12.35 0.10
N ARG A 309 11.01 -12.70 0.35
CA ARG A 309 9.90 -12.66 -0.61
C ARG A 309 9.98 -13.63 -1.79
N ASN A 310 11.06 -14.38 -1.94
CA ASN A 310 11.27 -15.21 -3.13
C ASN A 310 11.83 -16.61 -2.86
N ARG A 311 12.18 -16.94 -1.62
CA ARG A 311 12.73 -18.27 -1.29
C ARG A 311 11.81 -19.02 -0.35
N LEU A 312 11.36 -20.20 -0.78
CA LEU A 312 10.67 -21.13 0.10
C LEU A 312 11.68 -21.89 0.95
N MET A 313 11.51 -21.80 2.26
CA MET A 313 12.35 -22.41 3.27
C MET A 313 11.52 -23.32 4.17
N VAL A 314 12.13 -24.33 4.76
CA VAL A 314 11.49 -25.21 5.75
C VAL A 314 12.39 -25.32 6.97
N LEU A 315 11.81 -25.08 8.15
CA LEU A 315 12.43 -25.28 9.45
C LEU A 315 11.92 -26.57 10.08
N ASN A 316 12.81 -27.44 10.50
CA ASN A 316 12.48 -28.53 11.40
C ASN A 316 12.37 -27.95 12.84
N LEU A 317 11.19 -28.11 13.47
CA LEU A 317 10.87 -27.45 14.74
C LEU A 317 11.64 -28.05 15.93
N GLU A 318 12.04 -29.32 15.87
CA GLU A 318 12.81 -30.00 16.90
C GLU A 318 14.30 -29.66 16.80
N THR A 319 14.88 -29.91 15.61
CA THR A 319 16.34 -29.77 15.40
C THR A 319 16.78 -28.33 15.13
N LYS A 320 15.84 -27.42 14.87
CA LYS A 320 16.05 -26.04 14.46
C LYS A 320 16.89 -25.89 13.17
N LYS A 321 16.98 -26.94 12.36
CA LYS A 321 17.66 -26.89 11.06
C LYS A 321 16.74 -26.34 9.99
N VAL A 322 17.24 -25.37 9.25
CA VAL A 322 16.55 -24.78 8.10
C VAL A 322 17.11 -25.39 6.81
N ARG A 323 16.23 -25.77 5.89
CA ARG A 323 16.58 -26.18 4.53
C ARG A 323 15.86 -25.30 3.51
N ARG A 324 16.52 -25.08 2.40
CA ARG A 324 16.00 -24.30 1.28
C ARG A 324 15.28 -25.22 0.29
N ILE A 325 14.08 -24.83 -0.13
CA ILE A 325 13.28 -25.53 -1.14
C ILE A 325 13.48 -24.89 -2.51
N THR A 326 13.39 -23.55 -2.60
CA THR A 326 13.66 -22.79 -3.83
C THR A 326 14.81 -21.82 -3.64
N ASP A 327 15.51 -21.48 -4.72
CA ASP A 327 16.68 -20.59 -4.67
C ASP A 327 16.32 -19.10 -4.88
N GLY A 328 15.05 -18.78 -5.14
CA GLY A 328 14.55 -17.44 -5.41
C GLY A 328 14.66 -17.00 -6.87
N SER A 329 15.20 -17.84 -7.76
CA SER A 329 15.32 -17.51 -9.19
C SER A 329 13.99 -17.55 -9.95
N THR A 330 12.99 -18.17 -9.37
CA THR A 330 11.68 -18.43 -9.96
C THR A 330 10.58 -17.48 -9.49
N TRP A 331 10.94 -16.47 -8.70
CA TRP A 331 10.01 -15.43 -8.27
C TRP A 331 10.69 -14.06 -8.16
N TYR A 332 10.11 -13.05 -8.80
CA TYR A 332 10.64 -11.68 -8.83
C TYR A 332 9.57 -10.60 -8.71
N SER A 333 8.36 -10.95 -8.22
CA SER A 333 7.29 -9.97 -8.03
C SER A 333 7.66 -8.90 -7.01
N THR A 334 7.31 -7.67 -7.30
CA THR A 334 7.46 -6.54 -6.37
C THR A 334 6.37 -6.47 -5.30
N GLY A 335 5.33 -7.29 -5.43
CA GLY A 335 4.11 -7.24 -4.61
C GLY A 335 4.11 -8.12 -3.35
N GLY A 336 5.23 -8.72 -2.96
CA GLY A 336 5.30 -9.63 -1.82
C GLY A 336 5.78 -11.04 -2.20
N GLY A 337 5.50 -12.01 -1.34
CA GLY A 337 5.80 -13.43 -1.60
C GLY A 337 4.87 -14.05 -2.63
N PHE A 338 4.97 -15.35 -2.76
CA PHE A 338 4.12 -16.19 -3.61
C PHE A 338 3.31 -17.16 -2.76
N ASP A 339 2.18 -17.62 -3.27
CA ASP A 339 1.37 -18.62 -2.61
C ASP A 339 1.98 -20.02 -2.76
N TYR A 340 1.91 -20.80 -1.70
CA TYR A 340 2.34 -22.18 -1.69
C TYR A 340 1.48 -23.02 -0.73
N ALA A 341 1.45 -24.33 -0.91
CA ALA A 341 0.76 -25.24 -0.02
C ALA A 341 1.52 -26.57 0.13
N TRP A 342 1.50 -27.14 1.34
CA TRP A 342 1.94 -28.48 1.60
C TRP A 342 1.02 -29.54 0.94
N SER A 343 1.60 -30.62 0.48
CA SER A 343 0.81 -31.83 0.21
C SER A 343 0.33 -32.45 1.54
N PRO A 344 -0.82 -33.12 1.56
CA PRO A 344 -1.34 -33.76 2.77
C PRO A 344 -0.41 -34.81 3.40
N ASP A 345 0.48 -35.41 2.61
CA ASP A 345 1.50 -36.39 3.07
C ASP A 345 2.82 -35.69 3.51
N GLY A 346 2.91 -34.37 3.39
CA GLY A 346 4.09 -33.57 3.76
C GLY A 346 5.31 -33.77 2.87
N LYS A 347 5.19 -34.41 1.72
CA LYS A 347 6.35 -34.72 0.85
C LYS A 347 6.58 -33.71 -0.27
N TRP A 348 5.58 -32.92 -0.60
CA TRP A 348 5.59 -32.00 -1.72
C TRP A 348 5.06 -30.64 -1.34
N PHE A 349 5.43 -29.64 -2.14
CA PHE A 349 4.77 -28.35 -2.22
C PHE A 349 4.19 -28.12 -3.60
N THR A 350 3.00 -27.55 -3.66
CA THR A 350 2.59 -26.74 -4.80
C THR A 350 2.91 -25.28 -4.52
N LEU A 351 3.36 -24.54 -5.51
CA LEU A 351 3.73 -23.15 -5.36
C LEU A 351 3.51 -22.37 -6.66
N GLU A 352 3.28 -21.08 -6.54
CA GLU A 352 3.36 -20.17 -7.66
C GLU A 352 4.82 -19.96 -8.05
N PHE A 353 5.10 -19.99 -9.34
CA PHE A 353 6.43 -19.71 -9.86
C PHE A 353 6.37 -19.08 -11.26
N ILE A 354 7.44 -18.40 -11.63
CA ILE A 354 7.62 -17.79 -12.95
C ILE A 354 8.73 -18.57 -13.66
N GLY A 355 8.34 -19.40 -14.60
CA GLY A 355 9.27 -20.31 -15.30
C GLY A 355 10.21 -19.60 -16.27
N ASN A 356 9.79 -18.43 -16.81
CA ASN A 356 10.59 -17.64 -17.75
C ASN A 356 10.65 -16.19 -17.24
N LYS A 357 11.86 -15.66 -17.09
CA LYS A 357 12.10 -14.26 -16.61
C LYS A 357 11.47 -13.16 -17.48
N HIS A 358 11.02 -13.47 -18.68
CA HIS A 358 10.35 -12.54 -19.58
C HIS A 358 8.83 -12.73 -19.61
N ASP A 359 8.31 -13.69 -18.84
CA ASP A 359 6.89 -13.96 -18.77
C ASP A 359 6.30 -13.25 -17.53
N PRO A 360 5.29 -12.38 -17.68
CA PRO A 360 4.62 -11.73 -16.56
C PRO A 360 3.63 -12.67 -15.83
N TYR A 361 3.42 -13.87 -16.33
CA TYR A 361 2.43 -14.81 -15.80
C TYR A 361 3.06 -15.82 -14.84
N SER A 362 2.37 -16.11 -13.74
CA SER A 362 2.74 -17.18 -12.83
C SER A 362 2.05 -18.49 -13.22
N ASP A 363 2.78 -19.57 -13.13
CA ASP A 363 2.29 -20.94 -13.21
C ASP A 363 2.26 -21.60 -11.83
N ILE A 364 1.59 -22.74 -11.71
CA ILE A 364 1.66 -23.60 -10.53
C ILE A 364 2.70 -24.69 -10.76
N GLY A 365 3.66 -24.77 -9.87
CA GLY A 365 4.70 -25.78 -9.84
C GLY A 365 4.53 -26.78 -8.71
N LEU A 366 5.08 -27.97 -8.91
CA LEU A 366 5.25 -29.01 -7.89
C LEU A 366 6.73 -29.18 -7.59
N VAL A 367 7.11 -29.18 -6.32
CA VAL A 367 8.49 -29.37 -5.88
C VAL A 367 8.56 -30.26 -4.65
N SER A 368 9.63 -31.07 -4.55
CA SER A 368 9.87 -31.92 -3.39
C SER A 368 10.11 -31.09 -2.11
N ALA A 369 9.47 -31.46 -1.02
CA ALA A 369 9.69 -30.85 0.29
C ALA A 369 11.09 -31.12 0.87
N GLN A 370 11.90 -31.97 0.25
CA GLN A 370 13.31 -32.19 0.61
C GLN A 370 14.25 -31.13 0.03
N GLY A 371 13.79 -30.30 -0.91
CA GLY A 371 14.58 -29.19 -1.48
C GLY A 371 15.66 -29.61 -2.48
N ASN A 372 15.57 -30.81 -3.05
CA ASN A 372 16.56 -31.37 -3.98
C ASN A 372 16.00 -31.68 -5.37
N GLY A 373 14.81 -31.15 -5.67
CA GLY A 373 14.11 -31.39 -6.95
C GLY A 373 13.94 -30.13 -7.79
N GLU A 374 13.80 -30.31 -9.09
CA GLU A 374 13.37 -29.26 -10.00
C GLU A 374 11.86 -29.00 -9.80
N ILE A 375 11.43 -27.77 -10.10
CA ILE A 375 10.01 -27.43 -10.11
C ILE A 375 9.38 -28.00 -11.39
N VAL A 376 8.40 -28.88 -11.22
CA VAL A 376 7.60 -29.42 -12.32
C VAL A 376 6.43 -28.49 -12.58
N ASN A 377 6.36 -27.88 -13.76
CA ASN A 377 5.24 -27.01 -14.14
C ASN A 377 3.96 -27.85 -14.36
N LEU A 378 2.91 -27.55 -13.61
CA LEU A 378 1.63 -28.25 -13.67
C LEU A 378 0.61 -27.58 -14.60
N THR A 379 0.70 -26.26 -14.79
CA THR A 379 -0.32 -25.50 -15.54
C THR A 379 0.14 -25.15 -16.95
N ASN A 380 1.28 -24.52 -17.13
CA ASN A 380 1.87 -24.15 -18.42
C ASN A 380 0.83 -23.59 -19.43
N SER A 381 -0.03 -22.67 -18.94
CA SER A 381 -1.24 -22.26 -19.67
C SER A 381 -1.08 -20.97 -20.47
N GLY A 382 -0.02 -20.18 -20.21
CA GLY A 382 0.15 -18.82 -20.72
C GLY A 382 -0.77 -17.79 -20.06
N TYR A 383 -1.43 -18.14 -18.96
CA TYR A 383 -2.24 -17.27 -18.11
C TYR A 383 -1.74 -17.33 -16.68
N THR A 384 -2.00 -16.28 -15.92
CA THR A 384 -1.70 -16.26 -14.48
C THR A 384 -2.50 -17.33 -13.76
N SER A 385 -1.80 -18.24 -13.07
CA SER A 385 -2.36 -19.25 -12.18
C SER A 385 -1.89 -18.96 -10.75
N GLY A 386 -2.79 -19.01 -9.77
CA GLY A 386 -2.50 -18.65 -8.38
C GLY A 386 -3.22 -19.50 -7.35
N SER A 387 -2.89 -19.28 -6.07
CA SER A 387 -3.51 -19.90 -4.88
C SER A 387 -3.55 -21.42 -4.93
N PRO A 388 -2.41 -22.11 -5.12
CA PRO A 388 -2.36 -23.56 -5.26
C PRO A 388 -2.77 -24.27 -3.98
N GLN A 389 -3.52 -25.37 -4.11
CA GLN A 389 -3.86 -26.26 -3.01
C GLN A 389 -3.75 -27.72 -3.44
N LEU A 390 -3.29 -28.58 -2.54
CA LEU A 390 -3.28 -30.03 -2.74
C LEU A 390 -4.32 -30.70 -1.83
N THR A 391 -5.10 -31.60 -2.40
CA THR A 391 -6.08 -32.40 -1.66
C THR A 391 -5.66 -33.84 -1.56
N SER A 392 -6.15 -34.58 -0.55
CA SER A 392 -5.87 -36.01 -0.35
C SER A 392 -6.62 -36.93 -1.30
N ARG A 393 -7.39 -36.39 -2.25
CA ARG A 393 -8.17 -37.17 -3.21
C ARG A 393 -7.46 -37.17 -4.56
N PHE A 394 -6.47 -38.04 -4.68
CA PHE A 394 -6.06 -38.71 -5.91
C PHE A 394 -5.67 -40.15 -5.59
#